data_dfcbcfddfa1e154e4b9bd596c04dd168
#
_entry.id   dfcbcfddfa1e154e4b9bd596c04dd168
#
_cell.length_a   1.000
_cell.length_b   1.000
_cell.length_c   1.000
_cell.angle_alpha   90.00
_cell.angle_beta   90.00
_cell.angle_gamma   90.00
#
_symmetry.space_group_name_H-M   'P 1'
#
loop_
_entity.id
_entity.type
_entity.pdbx_description
1 polymer ?
#
loop_
_entity_poly.entity_id
_entity_poly.type
_entity_poly.pdbx_seq_one_letter_code
_entity_poly.pdbx_strand_id
1 'polypeptide(L)'
;AQKLADSILDKKISDSFDGMIKKINNLLPNIEKVFSHSYYWCIDQCEFATDINFKSRSDLSSFYKTLVETTYFAFSSEDIYSFFGRNVSRINTFKKGEIVSDLRNRYQGYRIKFKINNNQIKMYDKGNNLRIEVTINNPKDFKILKEKEKIINHKEKQTVKEWVPMGKSIANLYRYIEISKSITQRYIEALPEINTNNVPIKEIEKISGVVEVNGRRYCAFNILNQDTLSLFAIIASGEYLINGFNNRNIRKKYFREDSEKQKNINKMTRIFSKLRAHGIIKKVPRKNKYYLTTNGRKLVSSILVYTKRDLIN
;
A
#
# COMPACT_ATOMS: atom_id res chain seq x y z
N ALA A 1 -6.18 28.20 -8.30
CA ALA A 1 -6.85 27.07 -7.64
C ALA A 1 -6.50 27.01 -6.15
N GLN A 2 -5.20 27.01 -5.75
CA GLN A 2 -4.79 26.91 -4.35
C GLN A 2 -5.34 28.02 -3.46
N LYS A 3 -5.20 29.31 -3.88
CA LYS A 3 -5.75 30.47 -3.14
C LYS A 3 -7.26 30.36 -2.92
N LEU A 4 -8.01 29.81 -3.88
CA LEU A 4 -9.45 29.58 -3.74
C LEU A 4 -9.73 28.48 -2.72
N ALA A 5 -8.99 27.38 -2.78
CA ALA A 5 -9.11 26.29 -1.82
C ALA A 5 -8.79 26.76 -0.38
N ASP A 6 -7.73 27.53 -0.22
CA ASP A 6 -7.34 28.09 1.08
C ASP A 6 -8.44 29.05 1.61
N SER A 7 -9.00 29.91 0.75
CA SER A 7 -10.10 30.81 1.13
C SER A 7 -11.40 30.10 1.51
N ILE A 8 -11.63 28.92 0.97
CA ILE A 8 -12.78 28.08 1.34
C ILE A 8 -12.53 27.41 2.71
N LEU A 9 -11.29 27.03 2.98
CA LEU A 9 -10.92 26.39 4.26
C LEU A 9 -10.95 27.35 5.45
N ASP A 10 -10.71 28.64 5.22
CA ASP A 10 -10.75 29.68 6.25
C ASP A 10 -12.17 30.10 6.64
N LYS A 11 -13.18 29.77 5.85
CA LYS A 11 -14.58 30.05 6.18
C LYS A 11 -15.18 28.88 6.96
N LYS A 12 -16.21 29.18 7.76
CA LYS A 12 -17.06 28.12 8.33
C LYS A 12 -17.77 27.39 7.18
N ILE A 13 -17.16 26.31 6.71
CA ILE A 13 -17.60 25.57 5.53
C ILE A 13 -19.07 25.12 5.68
N SER A 14 -19.48 24.71 6.89
CA SER A 14 -20.87 24.35 7.21
C SER A 14 -21.87 25.43 6.81
N ASP A 15 -21.60 26.70 7.15
CA ASP A 15 -22.52 27.82 6.87
C ASP A 15 -22.63 28.08 5.37
N SER A 16 -21.55 27.88 4.62
CA SER A 16 -21.54 27.99 3.16
C SER A 16 -22.37 26.89 2.48
N PHE A 17 -22.31 25.68 2.99
CA PHE A 17 -23.08 24.54 2.46
C PHE A 17 -24.58 24.67 2.79
N ASP A 18 -24.92 25.12 3.98
CA ASP A 18 -26.32 25.37 4.37
C ASP A 18 -26.97 26.41 3.46
N GLY A 19 -26.25 27.50 3.17
CA GLY A 19 -26.73 28.52 2.22
C GLY A 19 -26.88 28.00 0.79
N MET A 20 -25.99 27.11 0.37
CA MET A 20 -26.02 26.52 -0.97
C MET A 20 -27.16 25.49 -1.13
N ILE A 21 -27.33 24.60 -0.15
CA ILE A 21 -28.38 23.58 -0.23
C ILE A 21 -29.79 24.20 -0.23
N LYS A 22 -30.01 25.28 0.55
CA LYS A 22 -31.27 26.01 0.56
C LYS A 22 -31.64 26.60 -0.82
N LYS A 23 -30.63 26.96 -1.62
CA LYS A 23 -30.83 27.44 -3.00
C LYS A 23 -31.12 26.31 -3.99
N ILE A 24 -30.56 25.11 -3.77
CA ILE A 24 -30.66 23.98 -4.70
C ILE A 24 -31.93 23.15 -4.43
N ASN A 25 -32.33 23.00 -3.18
CA ASN A 25 -33.45 22.15 -2.80
C ASN A 25 -34.63 22.94 -2.23
N ASN A 26 -35.61 23.19 -3.03
CA ASN A 26 -36.81 23.94 -2.67
C ASN A 26 -37.70 23.24 -1.60
N LEU A 27 -37.49 21.96 -1.34
CA LEU A 27 -38.24 21.22 -0.32
C LEU A 27 -37.70 21.44 1.09
N LEU A 28 -36.40 21.83 1.22
CA LEU A 28 -35.75 22.01 2.51
C LEU A 28 -36.41 23.00 3.47
N PRO A 29 -36.86 24.19 3.03
CA PRO A 29 -37.59 25.13 3.91
C PRO A 29 -38.81 24.56 4.57
N ASN A 30 -39.49 23.62 3.88
CA ASN A 30 -40.67 22.93 4.41
C ASN A 30 -40.30 21.84 5.41
N ILE A 31 -39.18 21.16 5.18
CA ILE A 31 -38.66 20.14 6.10
C ILE A 31 -38.14 20.80 7.40
N GLU A 32 -37.49 21.96 7.30
CA GLU A 32 -37.01 22.72 8.48
C GLU A 32 -38.17 23.18 9.40
N LYS A 33 -39.40 23.39 8.83
CA LYS A 33 -40.57 23.72 9.64
C LYS A 33 -41.10 22.54 10.46
N VAL A 34 -40.83 21.33 10.00
CA VAL A 34 -41.31 20.08 10.66
C VAL A 34 -40.27 19.52 11.60
N PHE A 35 -38.97 19.63 11.24
CA PHE A 35 -37.85 19.11 12.03
C PHE A 35 -36.99 20.26 12.55
N SER A 36 -36.93 20.45 13.85
CA SER A 36 -36.16 21.49 14.55
C SER A 36 -34.62 21.25 14.55
N HIS A 37 -34.13 20.32 13.75
CA HIS A 37 -32.74 19.90 13.76
C HIS A 37 -31.98 20.50 12.57
N SER A 38 -30.75 20.99 12.84
CA SER A 38 -29.82 21.46 11.82
C SER A 38 -29.26 20.29 11.00
N TYR A 39 -28.87 20.56 9.76
CA TYR A 39 -28.22 19.60 8.87
C TYR A 39 -26.85 19.17 9.41
N TYR A 40 -26.57 17.88 9.27
CA TYR A 40 -25.25 17.33 9.51
C TYR A 40 -24.54 17.04 8.17
N TRP A 41 -23.48 17.78 7.92
CA TRP A 41 -22.66 17.60 6.73
C TRP A 41 -21.56 16.58 6.99
N CYS A 42 -21.47 15.57 6.14
CA CYS A 42 -20.46 14.54 6.25
C CYS A 42 -19.65 14.39 4.95
N ILE A 43 -18.39 14.00 5.09
CA ILE A 43 -17.49 13.61 4.01
C ILE A 43 -17.59 12.10 3.87
N ASP A 44 -18.25 11.61 2.85
CA ASP A 44 -18.32 10.17 2.61
C ASP A 44 -16.98 9.64 2.10
N GLN A 45 -16.38 10.37 1.16
CA GLN A 45 -15.07 10.07 0.59
C GLN A 45 -14.29 11.36 0.39
N CYS A 46 -12.99 11.34 0.73
CA CYS A 46 -12.06 12.42 0.40
C CYS A 46 -11.02 11.90 -0.58
N GLU A 47 -10.88 12.57 -1.72
CA GLU A 47 -9.81 12.33 -2.69
C GLU A 47 -8.89 13.52 -2.75
N PHE A 48 -7.60 13.27 -2.68
CA PHE A 48 -6.53 14.25 -2.81
C PHE A 48 -5.54 13.75 -3.86
N ALA A 49 -5.25 14.57 -4.86
CA ALA A 49 -4.34 14.21 -5.93
C ALA A 49 -3.19 15.22 -6.06
N THR A 50 -2.02 14.69 -6.40
CA THR A 50 -0.83 15.45 -6.77
C THR A 50 -0.36 14.99 -8.14
N ASP A 51 -0.10 15.93 -9.03
CA ASP A 51 0.42 15.66 -10.37
C ASP A 51 1.89 16.07 -10.48
N ILE A 52 2.73 15.15 -10.97
CA ILE A 52 4.12 15.42 -11.33
C ILE A 52 4.17 15.56 -12.85
N ASN A 53 4.51 16.74 -13.34
CA ASN A 53 4.54 17.07 -14.76
C ASN A 53 5.87 16.65 -15.38
N PHE A 54 5.81 15.91 -16.47
CA PHE A 54 6.96 15.56 -17.32
C PHE A 54 7.02 16.49 -18.53
N LYS A 55 8.22 16.68 -19.07
CA LYS A 55 8.41 17.53 -20.25
C LYS A 55 7.67 17.01 -21.48
N SER A 56 7.63 15.68 -21.63
CA SER A 56 6.91 15.04 -22.72
C SER A 56 6.20 13.75 -22.25
N ARG A 57 5.23 13.31 -23.05
CA ARG A 57 4.55 12.03 -22.85
C ARG A 57 5.51 10.84 -23.01
N SER A 58 6.48 10.95 -23.92
CA SER A 58 7.49 9.91 -24.14
C SER A 58 8.37 9.70 -22.91
N ASP A 59 8.77 10.78 -22.25
CA ASP A 59 9.57 10.71 -21.01
C ASP A 59 8.83 9.96 -19.91
N LEU A 60 7.56 10.29 -19.70
CA LEU A 60 6.76 9.58 -18.71
C LEU A 60 6.54 8.12 -19.09
N SER A 61 6.14 7.81 -20.33
CA SER A 61 5.80 6.44 -20.73
C SER A 61 6.99 5.50 -20.74
N SER A 62 8.19 5.96 -21.11
CA SER A 62 9.42 5.18 -21.05
C SER A 62 9.81 4.80 -19.61
N PHE A 63 9.60 5.72 -18.69
CA PHE A 63 9.93 5.56 -17.27
C PHE A 63 8.83 4.83 -16.49
N TYR A 64 7.57 5.13 -16.81
CA TYR A 64 6.41 4.76 -15.98
C TYR A 64 6.21 3.26 -15.82
N LYS A 65 6.35 2.49 -16.91
CA LYS A 65 6.19 1.04 -16.87
C LYS A 65 7.16 0.40 -15.88
N THR A 66 8.43 0.80 -15.95
CA THR A 66 9.48 0.32 -15.05
C THR A 66 9.22 0.76 -13.60
N LEU A 67 8.82 2.02 -13.42
CA LEU A 67 8.48 2.57 -12.10
C LEU A 67 7.36 1.75 -11.45
N VAL A 68 6.28 1.49 -12.18
CA VAL A 68 5.13 0.73 -11.69
C VAL A 68 5.50 -0.70 -11.30
N GLU A 69 6.24 -1.40 -12.17
CA GLU A 69 6.67 -2.77 -11.90
C GLU A 69 7.60 -2.83 -10.69
N THR A 70 8.58 -1.93 -10.62
CA THR A 70 9.50 -1.86 -9.48
C THR A 70 8.77 -1.52 -8.18
N THR A 71 7.91 -0.52 -8.21
CA THR A 71 7.10 -0.08 -7.05
C THR A 71 6.22 -1.20 -6.53
N TYR A 72 5.56 -1.95 -7.43
CA TYR A 72 4.67 -3.04 -7.03
C TYR A 72 5.38 -4.15 -6.26
N PHE A 73 6.61 -4.47 -6.65
CA PHE A 73 7.39 -5.54 -6.00
C PHE A 73 8.28 -5.05 -4.86
N ALA A 74 8.73 -3.80 -4.89
CA ALA A 74 9.66 -3.26 -3.90
C ALA A 74 8.98 -2.96 -2.56
N PHE A 75 7.77 -2.40 -2.57
CA PHE A 75 7.10 -1.99 -1.34
C PHE A 75 6.58 -3.17 -0.53
N SER A 76 7.01 -3.20 0.71
CA SER A 76 6.52 -4.14 1.71
C SER A 76 5.19 -3.65 2.30
N SER A 77 4.59 -4.51 3.09
CA SER A 77 3.43 -4.13 3.88
C SER A 77 3.78 -3.09 4.94
N GLU A 78 4.98 -3.18 5.51
CA GLU A 78 5.49 -2.20 6.46
C GLU A 78 5.65 -0.83 5.79
N ASP A 79 6.14 -0.79 4.54
CA ASP A 79 6.25 0.45 3.77
C ASP A 79 4.86 1.03 3.51
N ILE A 80 3.90 0.20 3.08
CA ILE A 80 2.51 0.64 2.84
C ILE A 80 1.89 1.18 4.13
N TYR A 81 2.12 0.53 5.29
CA TYR A 81 1.68 1.04 6.59
C TYR A 81 2.30 2.39 6.92
N SER A 82 3.61 2.54 6.67
CA SER A 82 4.33 3.78 6.93
C SER A 82 3.80 4.94 6.09
N PHE A 83 3.41 4.69 4.82
CA PHE A 83 2.78 5.71 3.97
C PHE A 83 1.52 6.28 4.63
N PHE A 84 0.69 5.41 5.24
CA PHE A 84 -0.49 5.85 5.96
C PHE A 84 -0.22 6.35 7.40
N GLY A 85 1.06 6.53 7.76
CA GLY A 85 1.46 7.03 9.08
C GLY A 85 1.22 6.06 10.22
N ARG A 86 1.24 4.76 9.92
CA ARG A 86 1.08 3.69 10.90
C ARG A 86 2.40 2.95 11.10
N ASN A 87 2.78 2.77 12.36
CA ASN A 87 3.94 1.95 12.70
C ASN A 87 3.50 0.51 12.96
N VAL A 88 4.25 -0.42 12.41
CA VAL A 88 4.10 -1.85 12.71
C VAL A 88 4.77 -2.13 14.04
N SER A 89 3.99 -2.36 15.08
CA SER A 89 4.52 -2.85 16.35
C SER A 89 4.37 -4.37 16.44
N ARG A 90 5.18 -5.01 17.30
CA ARG A 90 5.08 -6.47 17.57
C ARG A 90 3.69 -6.89 18.09
N ILE A 91 2.90 -5.95 18.58
CA ILE A 91 1.59 -6.16 19.19
C ILE A 91 0.46 -6.03 18.16
N ASN A 92 0.64 -5.21 17.13
CA ASN A 92 -0.35 -5.04 16.07
C ASN A 92 -0.17 -6.10 14.99
N THR A 93 -0.85 -7.22 15.16
CA THR A 93 -0.93 -8.25 14.12
C THR A 93 -1.93 -7.82 13.05
N PHE A 94 -1.47 -7.83 11.79
CA PHE A 94 -2.32 -7.54 10.64
C PHE A 94 -3.49 -8.51 10.54
N LYS A 95 -4.67 -8.00 10.30
CA LYS A 95 -5.82 -8.82 9.93
C LYS A 95 -5.65 -9.29 8.48
N LYS A 96 -6.06 -10.51 8.18
CA LYS A 96 -6.01 -11.07 6.82
C LYS A 96 -6.83 -10.19 5.87
N GLY A 97 -6.21 -9.75 4.75
CA GLY A 97 -6.87 -8.89 3.77
C GLY A 97 -6.89 -7.39 4.10
N GLU A 98 -6.27 -6.95 5.19
CA GLU A 98 -6.20 -5.54 5.57
C GLU A 98 -5.41 -4.70 4.56
N ILE A 99 -4.35 -5.25 3.97
CA ILE A 99 -3.58 -4.59 2.91
C ILE A 99 -3.75 -5.34 1.59
N VAL A 100 -3.98 -4.58 0.54
CA VAL A 100 -4.07 -5.08 -0.83
C VAL A 100 -3.18 -4.24 -1.72
N SER A 101 -2.31 -4.91 -2.48
CA SER A 101 -1.56 -4.33 -3.60
C SER A 101 -2.22 -4.81 -4.89
N ASP A 102 -2.59 -3.87 -5.75
CA ASP A 102 -3.32 -4.15 -6.99
C ASP A 102 -2.63 -3.43 -8.17
N LEU A 103 -2.23 -4.20 -9.15
CA LEU A 103 -1.68 -3.71 -10.40
C LEU A 103 -2.62 -4.09 -11.53
N ARG A 104 -3.18 -3.08 -12.21
CA ARG A 104 -4.12 -3.29 -13.32
C ARG A 104 -3.71 -2.49 -14.54
N ASN A 105 -3.81 -3.14 -15.69
CA ASN A 105 -3.82 -2.44 -16.96
C ASN A 105 -5.21 -1.80 -17.15
N ARG A 106 -5.24 -0.52 -17.42
CA ARG A 106 -6.43 0.28 -17.68
C ARG A 106 -6.33 0.90 -19.06
N TYR A 107 -7.42 1.44 -19.58
CA TYR A 107 -7.46 2.20 -20.82
C TYR A 107 -6.36 3.29 -20.90
N GLN A 108 -6.02 3.89 -19.75
CA GLN A 108 -5.01 4.94 -19.62
C GLN A 108 -3.59 4.41 -19.32
N GLY A 109 -3.37 3.10 -19.34
CA GLY A 109 -2.12 2.44 -18.96
C GLY A 109 -2.19 1.71 -17.62
N TYR A 110 -1.01 1.36 -17.10
CA TYR A 110 -0.91 0.64 -15.82
C TYR A 110 -1.27 1.57 -14.66
N ARG A 111 -2.04 1.03 -13.69
CA ARG A 111 -2.34 1.67 -12.43
C ARG A 111 -1.90 0.78 -11.29
N ILE A 112 -1.04 1.29 -10.43
CA ILE A 112 -0.75 0.66 -9.14
C ILE A 112 -1.63 1.24 -8.05
N LYS A 113 -2.10 0.39 -7.16
CA LYS A 113 -2.91 0.77 -6.01
C LYS A 113 -2.51 -0.02 -4.79
N PHE A 114 -2.26 0.70 -3.69
CA PHE A 114 -2.09 0.12 -2.36
C PHE A 114 -3.28 0.53 -1.50
N LYS A 115 -3.88 -0.44 -0.83
CA LYS A 115 -5.07 -0.25 0.00
C LYS A 115 -4.81 -0.79 1.40
N ILE A 116 -5.18 0.02 2.42
CA ILE A 116 -5.27 -0.42 3.82
C ILE A 116 -6.71 -0.21 4.27
N ASN A 117 -7.39 -1.28 4.66
CA ASN A 117 -8.83 -1.25 4.92
C ASN A 117 -9.55 -0.65 3.70
N ASN A 118 -10.19 0.51 3.86
CA ASN A 118 -10.86 1.22 2.77
C ASN A 118 -10.11 2.46 2.30
N ASN A 119 -8.95 2.79 2.90
CA ASN A 119 -8.10 3.89 2.48
C ASN A 119 -7.10 3.41 1.44
N GLN A 120 -6.79 4.24 0.46
CA GLN A 120 -5.94 3.80 -0.67
C GLN A 120 -5.06 4.92 -1.18
N ILE A 121 -3.91 4.54 -1.73
CA ILE A 121 -3.06 5.38 -2.55
C ILE A 121 -2.92 4.73 -3.92
N LYS A 122 -3.03 5.52 -4.96
CA LYS A 122 -2.96 5.10 -6.36
C LYS A 122 -1.91 5.92 -7.08
N MET A 123 -1.24 5.31 -8.04
CA MET A 123 -0.36 6.00 -8.98
C MET A 123 -0.72 5.57 -10.39
N TYR A 124 -0.85 6.54 -11.30
CA TYR A 124 -1.18 6.28 -12.69
C TYR A 124 -0.76 7.40 -13.63
N ASP A 125 -0.57 7.03 -14.89
CA ASP A 125 -0.23 7.91 -15.99
C ASP A 125 -1.47 8.66 -16.48
N LYS A 126 -1.36 9.97 -16.64
CA LYS A 126 -2.36 10.84 -17.26
C LYS A 126 -1.80 11.60 -18.48
N GLY A 127 -1.04 10.91 -19.32
CA GLY A 127 -0.41 11.50 -20.51
C GLY A 127 0.94 12.12 -20.19
N ASN A 128 1.00 13.41 -19.86
CA ASN A 128 2.24 14.09 -19.45
C ASN A 128 2.42 14.14 -17.94
N ASN A 129 1.41 13.69 -17.18
CA ASN A 129 1.38 13.84 -15.73
C ASN A 129 1.36 12.46 -15.05
N LEU A 130 2.29 12.24 -14.15
CA LEU A 130 2.23 11.16 -13.19
C LEU A 130 1.33 11.60 -12.03
N ARG A 131 0.16 10.99 -11.90
CA ARG A 131 -0.78 11.30 -10.83
C ARG A 131 -0.62 10.34 -9.67
N ILE A 132 -0.51 10.90 -8.48
CA ILE A 132 -0.60 10.19 -7.22
C ILE A 132 -1.85 10.66 -6.51
N GLU A 133 -2.74 9.74 -6.18
CA GLU A 133 -4.06 10.01 -5.62
C GLU A 133 -4.24 9.23 -4.32
N VAL A 134 -4.60 9.94 -3.26
CA VAL A 134 -4.97 9.38 -1.96
C VAL A 134 -6.47 9.46 -1.80
N THR A 135 -7.11 8.35 -1.47
CA THR A 135 -8.54 8.27 -1.18
C THR A 135 -8.74 7.82 0.27
N ILE A 136 -9.44 8.62 1.07
CA ILE A 136 -9.81 8.31 2.46
C ILE A 136 -11.31 8.04 2.51
N ASN A 137 -11.68 6.78 2.74
CA ASN A 137 -13.07 6.33 2.94
C ASN A 137 -13.34 6.00 4.41
N ASN A 138 -12.30 5.58 5.14
CA ASN A 138 -12.41 5.28 6.57
C ASN A 138 -11.54 6.23 7.40
N PRO A 139 -12.08 7.38 7.82
CA PRO A 139 -11.32 8.36 8.61
C PRO A 139 -11.00 7.88 10.02
N LYS A 140 -11.71 6.89 10.56
CA LYS A 140 -11.46 6.36 11.92
C LYS A 140 -10.06 5.77 12.07
N ASP A 141 -9.40 5.44 10.96
CA ASP A 141 -8.02 5.00 10.92
C ASP A 141 -7.01 6.10 11.29
N PHE A 142 -7.44 7.34 11.29
CA PHE A 142 -6.63 8.52 11.61
C PHE A 142 -7.14 9.21 12.86
N LYS A 143 -6.29 10.06 13.45
CA LYS A 143 -6.60 10.79 14.66
C LYS A 143 -6.69 12.30 14.40
N ILE A 144 -7.55 12.94 15.16
CA ILE A 144 -7.70 14.38 15.22
C ILE A 144 -7.62 14.82 16.70
N LEU A 145 -7.00 15.98 16.93
CA LEU A 145 -6.96 16.62 18.24
C LEU A 145 -8.26 17.34 18.49
N LYS A 146 -9.00 16.93 19.50
CA LYS A 146 -10.26 17.57 19.91
C LYS A 146 -10.21 18.01 21.36
N GLU A 147 -10.85 19.13 21.62
CA GLU A 147 -11.14 19.58 22.97
C GLU A 147 -12.31 18.78 23.53
N LYS A 148 -12.13 18.24 24.71
CA LYS A 148 -13.16 17.53 25.49
C LYS A 148 -13.25 18.10 26.87
N GLU A 149 -14.46 18.35 27.34
CA GLU A 149 -14.70 18.65 28.75
C GLU A 149 -14.57 17.37 29.57
N LYS A 150 -13.65 17.34 30.51
CA LYS A 150 -13.54 16.28 31.51
C LYS A 150 -13.96 16.85 32.89
N ILE A 151 -14.80 16.11 33.56
CA ILE A 151 -15.18 16.44 34.93
C ILE A 151 -14.08 15.90 35.84
N ILE A 152 -13.37 16.81 36.52
CA ILE A 152 -12.37 16.48 37.54
C ILE A 152 -13.00 16.73 38.90
N ASN A 153 -12.82 15.78 39.84
CA ASN A 153 -13.29 15.87 41.23
C ASN A 153 -14.78 16.17 41.41
N HIS A 154 -15.65 15.58 40.59
CA HIS A 154 -17.13 15.67 40.64
C HIS A 154 -17.75 17.07 40.51
N LYS A 155 -16.98 18.16 40.35
CA LYS A 155 -17.55 19.54 40.30
C LYS A 155 -16.91 20.47 39.28
N GLU A 156 -15.68 20.26 38.86
CA GLU A 156 -15.00 21.19 37.93
C GLU A 156 -14.91 20.60 36.53
N LYS A 157 -15.36 21.35 35.55
CA LYS A 157 -15.20 21.02 34.14
C LYS A 157 -13.87 21.59 33.63
N GLN A 158 -12.97 20.74 33.19
CA GLN A 158 -11.72 21.17 32.56
C GLN A 158 -11.71 20.76 31.08
N THR A 159 -11.36 21.70 30.21
CA THR A 159 -11.17 21.42 28.78
C THR A 159 -9.81 20.80 28.56
N VAL A 160 -9.80 19.55 28.09
CA VAL A 160 -8.58 18.79 27.79
C VAL A 160 -8.52 18.50 26.30
N LYS A 161 -7.35 18.71 25.67
CA LYS A 161 -7.11 18.31 24.28
C LYS A 161 -6.71 16.84 24.23
N GLU A 162 -7.45 16.05 23.46
CA GLU A 162 -7.21 14.61 23.30
C GLU A 162 -7.22 14.17 21.84
N TRP A 163 -6.29 13.28 21.49
CA TRP A 163 -6.26 12.65 20.18
C TRP A 163 -7.32 11.56 20.09
N VAL A 164 -8.38 11.81 19.33
CA VAL A 164 -9.50 10.88 19.11
C VAL A 164 -9.56 10.40 17.66
N PRO A 165 -10.17 9.24 17.37
CA PRO A 165 -10.43 8.83 16.01
C PRO A 165 -11.20 9.90 15.23
N MET A 166 -10.78 10.18 14.00
CA MET A 166 -11.41 11.19 13.15
C MET A 166 -12.76 10.69 12.64
N GLY A 167 -13.79 11.52 12.76
CA GLY A 167 -15.12 11.25 12.19
C GLY A 167 -15.27 11.84 10.79
N LYS A 168 -16.43 11.55 10.17
CA LYS A 168 -16.79 12.02 8.82
C LYS A 168 -17.30 13.46 8.75
N SER A 169 -17.27 14.23 9.83
CA SER A 169 -17.74 15.62 9.84
C SER A 169 -16.97 16.49 8.83
N ILE A 170 -17.68 17.36 8.13
CA ILE A 170 -17.10 18.35 7.21
C ILE A 170 -16.11 19.28 7.93
N ALA A 171 -16.32 19.57 9.21
CA ALA A 171 -15.40 20.34 10.03
C ALA A 171 -13.99 19.75 10.14
N ASN A 172 -13.84 18.48 9.79
CA ASN A 172 -12.54 17.80 9.77
C ASN A 172 -11.82 17.90 8.40
N LEU A 173 -12.37 18.62 7.41
CA LEU A 173 -11.83 18.64 6.05
C LEU A 173 -10.35 19.06 6.01
N TYR A 174 -9.96 20.05 6.80
CA TYR A 174 -8.56 20.47 6.90
C TYR A 174 -7.65 19.29 7.30
N ARG A 175 -8.10 18.45 8.24
CA ARG A 175 -7.33 17.29 8.70
C ARG A 175 -7.25 16.19 7.65
N TYR A 176 -8.30 15.98 6.85
CA TYR A 176 -8.24 15.08 5.68
C TYR A 176 -7.15 15.51 4.70
N ILE A 177 -7.05 16.83 4.43
CA ILE A 177 -6.05 17.39 3.51
C ILE A 177 -4.64 17.19 4.07
N GLU A 178 -4.40 17.52 5.35
CA GLU A 178 -3.09 17.32 5.99
C GLU A 178 -2.64 15.86 5.93
N ILE A 179 -3.54 14.94 6.27
CA ILE A 179 -3.26 13.49 6.24
C ILE A 179 -2.95 13.05 4.81
N SER A 180 -3.75 13.46 3.84
CA SER A 180 -3.57 13.09 2.44
C SER A 180 -2.26 13.63 1.88
N LYS A 181 -1.91 14.89 2.16
CA LYS A 181 -0.60 15.50 1.82
C LYS A 181 0.55 14.67 2.41
N SER A 182 0.46 14.33 3.70
CA SER A 182 1.50 13.56 4.39
C SER A 182 1.65 12.15 3.82
N ILE A 183 0.54 11.49 3.43
CA ILE A 183 0.57 10.17 2.76
C ILE A 183 1.26 10.29 1.41
N THR A 184 0.84 11.27 0.60
CA THR A 184 1.41 11.51 -0.73
C THR A 184 2.90 11.81 -0.65
N GLN A 185 3.32 12.66 0.29
CA GLN A 185 4.72 13.01 0.47
C GLN A 185 5.58 11.80 0.83
N ARG A 186 5.19 11.01 1.82
CA ARG A 186 5.91 9.78 2.20
C ARG A 186 6.00 8.79 1.05
N TYR A 187 4.94 8.67 0.24
CA TYR A 187 4.95 7.81 -0.94
C TYR A 187 5.93 8.31 -2.01
N ILE A 188 5.92 9.60 -2.31
CA ILE A 188 6.84 10.21 -3.29
C ILE A 188 8.29 10.09 -2.82
N GLU A 189 8.57 10.33 -1.54
CA GLU A 189 9.91 10.20 -0.96
C GLU A 189 10.44 8.76 -1.05
N ALA A 190 9.57 7.78 -0.96
CA ALA A 190 9.94 6.38 -1.10
C ALA A 190 10.24 5.96 -2.55
N LEU A 191 9.68 6.65 -3.56
CA LEU A 191 9.88 6.30 -4.97
C LEU A 191 11.34 6.36 -5.44
N PRO A 192 12.17 7.36 -5.07
CA PRO A 192 13.58 7.43 -5.46
C PRO A 192 14.44 6.30 -4.89
N GLU A 193 14.06 5.71 -3.76
CA GLU A 193 14.75 4.56 -3.17
C GLU A 193 14.58 3.30 -4.02
N ILE A 194 13.62 3.33 -4.94
CA ILE A 194 13.39 2.28 -5.94
C ILE A 194 14.41 2.46 -7.06
N ASN A 195 15.61 2.00 -6.84
CA ASN A 195 16.68 2.10 -7.83
C ASN A 195 16.42 1.16 -9.01
N THR A 196 15.87 1.73 -10.08
CA THR A 196 15.51 0.99 -11.31
C THR A 196 16.73 0.50 -12.10
N ASN A 197 17.92 1.05 -11.82
CA ASN A 197 19.15 0.75 -12.55
C ASN A 197 20.08 -0.20 -11.81
N ASN A 198 19.93 -0.40 -10.51
CA ASN A 198 20.76 -1.31 -9.74
C ASN A 198 20.06 -2.66 -9.58
N VAL A 199 20.10 -3.47 -10.62
CA VAL A 199 20.05 -4.91 -10.39
C VAL A 199 21.24 -5.23 -9.49
N PRO A 200 21.04 -5.78 -8.28
CA PRO A 200 22.16 -6.11 -7.42
C PRO A 200 22.88 -7.33 -7.99
N ILE A 201 23.74 -7.09 -8.98
CA ILE A 201 24.49 -8.14 -9.71
C ILE A 201 25.15 -9.09 -8.73
N LYS A 202 25.78 -8.55 -7.69
CA LYS A 202 26.43 -9.36 -6.64
C LYS A 202 25.47 -10.28 -5.89
N GLU A 203 24.23 -9.87 -5.63
CA GLU A 203 23.21 -10.69 -5.00
C GLU A 203 22.64 -11.73 -5.98
N ILE A 204 22.51 -11.38 -7.25
CA ILE A 204 22.14 -12.32 -8.31
C ILE A 204 23.19 -13.40 -8.46
N GLU A 205 24.47 -13.03 -8.50
CA GLU A 205 25.60 -13.97 -8.53
C GLU A 205 25.57 -14.93 -7.34
N LYS A 206 25.30 -14.43 -6.11
CA LYS A 206 25.16 -15.27 -4.92
C LYS A 206 24.10 -16.33 -5.01
N ILE A 207 22.92 -16.02 -5.59
CA ILE A 207 21.85 -17.03 -5.73
C ILE A 207 22.05 -17.93 -6.95
N SER A 208 22.80 -17.47 -7.92
CA SER A 208 23.23 -18.24 -9.10
C SER A 208 24.48 -19.10 -8.80
N GLY A 209 25.03 -19.02 -7.58
CA GLY A 209 26.09 -19.87 -7.07
C GLY A 209 25.59 -20.97 -6.13
N VAL A 210 26.44 -21.96 -5.88
CA VAL A 210 26.21 -22.99 -4.84
C VAL A 210 26.47 -22.36 -3.47
N VAL A 211 25.56 -22.62 -2.52
CA VAL A 211 25.70 -22.13 -1.13
C VAL A 211 25.83 -23.33 -0.19
N GLU A 212 26.76 -23.24 0.77
CA GLU A 212 26.91 -24.22 1.82
C GLU A 212 26.46 -23.64 3.16
N VAL A 213 25.58 -24.37 3.84
CA VAL A 213 25.05 -23.99 5.16
C VAL A 213 25.05 -25.22 6.05
N ASN A 214 25.76 -25.14 7.17
CA ASN A 214 25.89 -26.23 8.15
C ASN A 214 26.34 -27.56 7.51
N GLY A 215 27.36 -27.54 6.66
CA GLY A 215 27.92 -28.70 5.97
C GLY A 215 27.04 -29.28 4.86
N ARG A 216 25.92 -28.65 4.53
CA ARG A 216 25.04 -29.04 3.41
C ARG A 216 25.15 -28.08 2.24
N ARG A 217 25.35 -28.62 1.05
CA ARG A 217 25.43 -27.87 -0.21
C ARG A 217 24.05 -27.74 -0.83
N TYR A 218 23.70 -26.52 -1.23
CA TYR A 218 22.47 -26.17 -1.93
C TYR A 218 22.79 -25.63 -3.32
N CYS A 219 22.16 -26.25 -4.33
CA CYS A 219 22.37 -25.85 -5.73
C CYS A 219 21.94 -24.40 -5.99
N ALA A 220 22.57 -23.81 -6.98
CA ALA A 220 22.20 -22.50 -7.52
C ALA A 220 20.76 -22.41 -8.04
N PHE A 221 20.15 -21.24 -8.00
CA PHE A 221 18.93 -20.96 -8.75
C PHE A 221 19.29 -20.55 -10.17
N ASN A 222 18.66 -21.19 -11.17
CA ASN A 222 18.68 -20.68 -12.52
C ASN A 222 17.60 -19.60 -12.64
N ILE A 223 18.03 -18.35 -12.64
CA ILE A 223 17.14 -17.17 -12.68
C ILE A 223 16.42 -16.99 -14.03
N LEU A 224 16.88 -17.65 -15.09
CA LEU A 224 16.23 -17.62 -16.41
C LEU A 224 15.22 -18.78 -16.58
N ASN A 225 15.18 -19.70 -15.63
CA ASN A 225 14.26 -20.83 -15.70
C ASN A 225 12.85 -20.40 -15.32
N GLN A 226 11.87 -20.68 -16.17
CA GLN A 226 10.46 -20.33 -15.99
C GLN A 226 9.86 -20.84 -14.68
N ASP A 227 10.28 -22.03 -14.23
CA ASP A 227 9.85 -22.58 -12.94
C ASP A 227 10.34 -21.73 -11.76
N THR A 228 11.59 -21.24 -11.83
CA THR A 228 12.16 -20.35 -10.81
C THR A 228 11.44 -19.01 -10.81
N LEU A 229 11.20 -18.43 -11.99
CA LEU A 229 10.48 -17.16 -12.12
C LEU A 229 9.04 -17.27 -11.61
N SER A 230 8.35 -18.36 -11.95
CA SER A 230 6.99 -18.62 -11.44
C SER A 230 6.97 -18.77 -9.91
N LEU A 231 7.94 -19.47 -9.33
CA LEU A 231 8.09 -19.57 -7.88
C LEU A 231 8.32 -18.21 -7.24
N PHE A 232 9.22 -17.40 -7.79
CA PHE A 232 9.53 -16.06 -7.30
C PHE A 232 8.31 -15.14 -7.40
N ALA A 233 7.56 -15.18 -8.49
CA ALA A 233 6.32 -14.41 -8.65
C ALA A 233 5.26 -14.82 -7.60
N ILE A 234 5.14 -16.11 -7.30
CA ILE A 234 4.20 -16.61 -6.29
C ILE A 234 4.61 -16.11 -4.90
N ILE A 235 5.87 -16.30 -4.47
CA ILE A 235 6.30 -15.92 -3.11
C ILE A 235 6.36 -14.41 -2.89
N ALA A 236 6.51 -13.63 -3.97
CA ALA A 236 6.50 -12.16 -3.95
C ALA A 236 5.08 -11.58 -4.07
N SER A 237 4.04 -12.41 -4.23
CA SER A 237 2.68 -11.90 -4.34
C SER A 237 2.23 -11.20 -3.07
N GLY A 238 1.47 -10.09 -3.21
CA GLY A 238 1.06 -9.20 -2.12
C GLY A 238 0.35 -9.91 -0.96
N GLU A 239 -0.36 -11.03 -1.22
CA GLU A 239 -1.03 -11.80 -0.17
C GLU A 239 -0.06 -12.41 0.86
N TYR A 240 1.21 -12.67 0.46
CA TYR A 240 2.22 -13.29 1.30
C TYR A 240 3.18 -12.31 1.96
N LEU A 241 3.21 -11.09 1.49
CA LEU A 241 4.08 -10.05 2.05
C LEU A 241 3.72 -9.76 3.52
N ILE A 242 2.44 -9.81 3.85
CA ILE A 242 1.92 -9.47 5.18
C ILE A 242 1.85 -10.68 6.10
N ASN A 243 1.10 -11.67 5.63
CA ASN A 243 0.77 -12.83 6.45
C ASN A 243 1.83 -13.91 6.40
N GLY A 244 2.88 -13.72 5.58
CA GLY A 244 3.80 -14.78 5.25
C GLY A 244 3.09 -15.95 4.56
N PHE A 245 3.80 -17.01 4.34
CA PHE A 245 3.30 -18.20 3.66
C PHE A 245 3.80 -19.48 4.34
N ASN A 246 3.14 -20.59 4.07
CA ASN A 246 3.58 -21.91 4.44
C ASN A 246 3.79 -22.78 3.18
N ASN A 247 4.41 -23.92 3.37
CA ASN A 247 4.68 -24.86 2.27
C ASN A 247 3.39 -25.22 1.49
N ARG A 248 2.28 -25.48 2.18
CA ARG A 248 1.01 -25.85 1.57
C ARG A 248 0.44 -24.74 0.67
N ASN A 249 0.53 -23.47 1.11
CA ASN A 249 0.02 -22.33 0.34
C ASN A 249 0.77 -22.19 -0.99
N ILE A 250 2.11 -22.22 -0.94
CA ILE A 250 2.93 -22.08 -2.15
C ILE A 250 2.77 -23.29 -3.05
N ARG A 251 2.73 -24.50 -2.46
CA ARG A 251 2.57 -25.76 -3.20
C ARG A 251 1.26 -25.78 -4.01
N LYS A 252 0.14 -25.36 -3.41
CA LYS A 252 -1.16 -25.27 -4.10
C LYS A 252 -1.12 -24.36 -5.33
N LYS A 253 -0.42 -23.23 -5.26
CA LYS A 253 -0.29 -22.32 -6.41
C LYS A 253 0.71 -22.81 -7.45
N TYR A 254 1.81 -23.42 -7.00
CA TYR A 254 2.91 -23.83 -7.85
C TYR A 254 2.60 -25.12 -8.64
N PHE A 255 2.03 -26.13 -7.98
CA PHE A 255 1.69 -27.42 -8.58
C PHE A 255 0.20 -27.58 -8.93
N ARG A 256 -0.61 -26.58 -8.62
CA ARG A 256 -2.06 -26.58 -8.86
C ARG A 256 -2.74 -27.87 -8.38
N GLU A 257 -3.37 -28.63 -9.28
CA GLU A 257 -4.10 -29.87 -8.98
C GLU A 257 -3.23 -30.98 -8.37
N ASP A 258 -1.97 -31.02 -8.73
CA ASP A 258 -0.99 -32.02 -8.23
C ASP A 258 -0.37 -31.65 -6.87
N SER A 259 -0.86 -30.62 -6.21
CA SER A 259 -0.23 -30.08 -5.00
C SER A 259 -0.09 -31.08 -3.84
N GLU A 260 -1.01 -32.00 -3.70
CA GLU A 260 -1.05 -32.96 -2.58
C GLU A 260 -0.28 -34.25 -2.88
N LYS A 261 0.23 -34.47 -4.10
CA LYS A 261 1.08 -35.63 -4.41
C LYS A 261 2.34 -35.61 -3.53
N GLN A 262 2.68 -36.78 -2.90
CA GLN A 262 3.83 -36.88 -1.99
C GLN A 262 5.15 -36.42 -2.62
N LYS A 263 5.35 -36.69 -3.91
CA LYS A 263 6.51 -36.20 -4.67
C LYS A 263 6.61 -34.67 -4.65
N ASN A 264 5.49 -33.96 -4.80
CA ASN A 264 5.44 -32.52 -4.84
C ASN A 264 5.56 -31.89 -3.44
N ILE A 265 5.08 -32.58 -2.40
CA ILE A 265 5.31 -32.19 -1.01
C ILE A 265 6.82 -32.21 -0.71
N ASN A 266 7.51 -33.30 -1.05
CA ASN A 266 8.94 -33.44 -0.85
C ASN A 266 9.74 -32.43 -1.71
N LYS A 267 9.35 -32.22 -2.97
CA LYS A 267 9.98 -31.25 -3.87
C LYS A 267 9.87 -29.83 -3.29
N MET A 268 8.68 -29.43 -2.82
CA MET A 268 8.50 -28.10 -2.22
C MET A 268 9.29 -27.93 -0.92
N THR A 269 9.40 -28.96 -0.10
CA THR A 269 10.23 -28.92 1.12
C THR A 269 11.70 -28.68 0.80
N ARG A 270 12.23 -29.33 -0.25
CA ARG A 270 13.61 -29.07 -0.74
C ARG A 270 13.77 -27.66 -1.27
N ILE A 271 12.78 -27.15 -2.01
CA ILE A 271 12.76 -25.76 -2.52
C ILE A 271 12.79 -24.77 -1.36
N PHE A 272 12.01 -24.97 -0.30
CA PHE A 272 12.01 -24.09 0.88
C PHE A 272 13.35 -24.12 1.63
N SER A 273 13.98 -25.30 1.74
CA SER A 273 15.31 -25.41 2.31
C SER A 273 16.35 -24.66 1.49
N LYS A 274 16.28 -24.74 0.16
CA LYS A 274 17.13 -24.02 -0.77
C LYS A 274 16.91 -22.50 -0.67
N LEU A 275 15.66 -22.02 -0.68
CA LEU A 275 15.32 -20.61 -0.50
C LEU A 275 15.85 -20.02 0.81
N ARG A 276 15.82 -20.83 1.90
CA ARG A 276 16.40 -20.43 3.20
C ARG A 276 17.91 -20.37 3.15
N ALA A 277 18.55 -21.36 2.56
CA ALA A 277 20.01 -21.41 2.44
C ALA A 277 20.55 -20.20 1.66
N HIS A 278 19.87 -19.79 0.61
CA HIS A 278 20.18 -18.57 -0.16
C HIS A 278 19.72 -17.27 0.51
N GLY A 279 19.16 -17.32 1.72
CA GLY A 279 18.72 -16.14 2.46
C GLY A 279 17.52 -15.40 1.87
N ILE A 280 16.80 -16.03 0.90
CA ILE A 280 15.62 -15.41 0.25
C ILE A 280 14.43 -15.38 1.21
N ILE A 281 14.23 -16.46 1.98
CA ILE A 281 13.15 -16.55 2.97
C ILE A 281 13.70 -16.87 4.35
N LYS A 282 12.96 -16.45 5.38
CA LYS A 282 13.21 -16.82 6.78
C LYS A 282 12.03 -17.58 7.37
N LYS A 283 12.29 -18.57 8.23
CA LYS A 283 11.26 -19.30 8.97
C LYS A 283 10.97 -18.60 10.29
N VAL A 284 9.70 -18.50 10.67
CA VAL A 284 9.30 -18.03 11.99
C VAL A 284 9.60 -19.13 13.01
N PRO A 285 10.30 -18.83 14.12
CA PRO A 285 10.54 -19.81 15.18
C PRO A 285 9.23 -20.43 15.68
N ARG A 286 9.25 -21.74 15.92
CA ARG A 286 8.12 -22.53 16.44
C ARG A 286 6.83 -22.51 15.60
N LYS A 287 6.86 -21.98 14.35
CA LYS A 287 5.70 -21.94 13.45
C LYS A 287 6.08 -22.49 12.06
N ASN A 288 5.12 -23.10 11.36
CA ASN A 288 5.28 -23.51 9.96
C ASN A 288 4.97 -22.32 9.02
N LYS A 289 5.66 -21.20 9.26
CA LYS A 289 5.43 -19.93 8.56
C LYS A 289 6.75 -19.33 8.10
N TYR A 290 6.74 -18.75 6.91
CA TYR A 290 7.90 -18.18 6.27
C TYR A 290 7.58 -16.77 5.76
N TYR A 291 8.60 -15.91 5.70
CA TYR A 291 8.54 -14.58 5.12
C TYR A 291 9.72 -14.37 4.18
N LEU A 292 9.53 -13.56 3.15
CA LEU A 292 10.66 -13.01 2.39
C LEU A 292 11.53 -12.18 3.34
N THR A 293 12.84 -12.34 3.25
CA THR A 293 13.77 -11.40 3.90
C THR A 293 13.78 -10.08 3.16
N THR A 294 14.26 -9.00 3.76
CA THR A 294 14.40 -7.70 3.09
C THR A 294 15.26 -7.83 1.82
N ASN A 295 16.42 -8.52 1.94
CA ASN A 295 17.29 -8.77 0.79
C ASN A 295 16.65 -9.72 -0.23
N GLY A 296 15.96 -10.77 0.24
CA GLY A 296 15.26 -11.70 -0.64
C GLY A 296 14.16 -11.02 -1.45
N ARG A 297 13.47 -10.04 -0.86
CA ARG A 297 12.47 -9.24 -1.55
C ARG A 297 13.10 -8.38 -2.65
N LYS A 298 14.12 -7.58 -2.30
CA LYS A 298 14.85 -6.74 -3.27
C LYS A 298 15.34 -7.58 -4.44
N LEU A 299 15.97 -8.71 -4.14
CA LEU A 299 16.51 -9.63 -5.13
C LEU A 299 15.46 -10.24 -6.05
N VAL A 300 14.40 -10.84 -5.47
CA VAL A 300 13.31 -11.45 -6.25
C VAL A 300 12.62 -10.41 -7.12
N SER A 301 12.36 -9.21 -6.59
CA SER A 301 11.79 -8.10 -7.37
C SER A 301 12.67 -7.69 -8.54
N SER A 302 13.97 -7.52 -8.31
CA SER A 302 14.92 -7.16 -9.36
C SER A 302 14.98 -8.21 -10.46
N ILE A 303 14.99 -9.50 -10.11
CA ILE A 303 14.99 -10.60 -11.08
C ILE A 303 13.71 -10.60 -11.92
N LEU A 304 12.55 -10.46 -11.29
CA LEU A 304 11.27 -10.45 -11.99
C LEU A 304 11.12 -9.26 -12.93
N VAL A 305 11.67 -8.10 -12.56
CA VAL A 305 11.67 -6.91 -13.43
C VAL A 305 12.66 -7.11 -14.60
N TYR A 306 13.86 -7.61 -14.32
CA TYR A 306 14.89 -7.83 -15.35
C TYR A 306 14.44 -8.84 -16.40
N THR A 307 13.93 -9.99 -15.98
CA THR A 307 13.52 -11.06 -16.91
C THR A 307 12.29 -10.69 -17.75
N LYS A 308 11.44 -9.78 -17.27
CA LYS A 308 10.33 -9.27 -18.10
C LYS A 308 10.81 -8.30 -19.18
N ARG A 309 11.90 -7.56 -18.96
CA ARG A 309 12.47 -6.64 -19.98
C ARG A 309 13.08 -7.40 -21.15
N ASP A 310 13.79 -8.49 -20.88
CA ASP A 310 14.48 -9.27 -21.92
C ASP A 310 13.55 -10.17 -22.74
N LEU A 311 12.31 -10.40 -22.28
CA LEU A 311 11.30 -11.18 -23.02
C LEU A 311 10.42 -10.31 -23.93
N ILE A 312 10.58 -8.99 -23.93
CA ILE A 312 9.77 -8.03 -24.70
C ILE A 312 10.60 -7.37 -25.83
N ASN A 313 11.91 -7.54 -25.83
CA ASN A 313 12.82 -7.23 -26.93
C ASN A 313 13.14 -8.51 -27.71
#